data_eda607c10015a69d4f6a4a83af6480d4
#
_entry.id   eda607c10015a69d4f6a4a83af6480d4
#
_cell.length_a   1.000
_cell.length_b   1.000
_cell.length_c   1.000
_cell.angle_alpha   90.00
_cell.angle_beta   90.00
_cell.angle_gamma   90.00
#
_symmetry.space_group_name_H-M   'P 1'
#
loop_
_entity.id
_entity.type
_entity.pdbx_description
1 polymer ?
#
loop_
_entity_poly.entity_id
_entity_poly.type
_entity_poly.pdbx_seq_one_letter_code
_entity_poly.pdbx_strand_id
1 'polypeptide(L)'
;MEKEYKKIKEKYPELKLIRGNEIYLCRNGLTGETFDKNTDKYYHFILLAKDAIGHQQIRELSTRAWARSYVTQGKMRRVPTYYEDVVEIIGENPGHVIGSTACLGGFLGTQILKWVVAGRNGDTYYQIIGWLKRMEEVFGKGNFYMEMQPSAGDEQECVNREILNLCRDTKIPYIITTDSHYLKKEDASIHKAFLNSQDGDREVDSFYATTYLMGTEELESYLKYLTKEQLDYAYQNILNIRNMCEDYSLLKELNIPSLNWGETPTYHPQVLSTWVKNIPYLAYFINSDFEGDKVMANLIIQKLTNRPELQNELSYAALNENLRMTWVSSEVNKAHWSAYFLNLRGILDTCWEAGTLVGPGRGSGVGFYLLYILDLIQINPLWETTTTFSWRFLNPDRVSVLD
;
A
#
# COMPACT_ATOMS: atom_id res chain seq x y z
N MET A 1 4.68 -5.29 7.09
CA MET A 1 4.26 -4.33 8.14
C MET A 1 3.10 -4.89 8.99
N GLU A 2 1.89 -5.09 8.45
CA GLU A 2 0.69 -5.51 9.21
C GLU A 2 0.86 -6.83 9.98
N LYS A 3 1.39 -7.87 9.33
CA LYS A 3 1.69 -9.16 9.98
C LYS A 3 2.74 -9.02 11.10
N GLU A 4 3.75 -8.19 10.89
CA GLU A 4 4.78 -7.93 11.90
C GLU A 4 4.23 -7.10 13.06
N TYR A 5 3.37 -6.12 12.78
CA TYR A 5 2.69 -5.37 13.83
C TYR A 5 1.88 -6.28 14.76
N LYS A 6 1.12 -7.24 14.21
CA LYS A 6 0.38 -8.21 15.04
C LYS A 6 1.28 -8.98 15.98
N LYS A 7 2.43 -9.49 15.51
CA LYS A 7 3.40 -10.20 16.35
C LYS A 7 4.00 -9.29 17.44
N ILE A 8 4.33 -8.04 17.09
CA ILE A 8 4.88 -7.08 18.04
C ILE A 8 3.83 -6.72 19.08
N LYS A 9 2.58 -6.55 18.69
CA LYS A 9 1.49 -6.21 19.59
C LYS A 9 1.16 -7.29 20.61
N GLU A 10 1.35 -8.57 20.26
CA GLU A 10 1.25 -9.69 21.22
C GLU A 10 2.22 -9.50 22.39
N LYS A 11 3.42 -8.98 22.13
CA LYS A 11 4.45 -8.71 23.15
C LYS A 11 4.30 -7.36 23.83
N TYR A 12 3.81 -6.36 23.10
CA TYR A 12 3.64 -4.97 23.54
C TYR A 12 2.21 -4.49 23.22
N PRO A 13 1.21 -4.86 24.04
CA PRO A 13 -0.21 -4.56 23.78
C PRO A 13 -0.53 -3.06 23.65
N GLU A 14 0.25 -2.22 24.33
CA GLU A 14 0.11 -0.75 24.32
C GLU A 14 0.64 -0.10 23.05
N LEU A 15 1.44 -0.82 22.23
CA LEU A 15 1.97 -0.29 20.98
C LEU A 15 0.85 -0.04 19.99
N LYS A 16 0.84 1.13 19.38
CA LYS A 16 -0.13 1.52 18.37
C LYS A 16 0.59 1.82 17.05
N LEU A 17 0.11 1.24 15.96
CA LEU A 17 0.58 1.52 14.61
C LEU A 17 -0.23 2.67 14.03
N ILE A 18 0.40 3.82 13.82
CA ILE A 18 -0.17 4.96 13.12
C ILE A 18 0.31 4.89 11.67
N ARG A 19 -0.64 4.84 10.72
CA ARG A 19 -0.35 4.75 9.30
C ARG A 19 -0.41 6.12 8.67
N GLY A 20 0.59 6.44 7.87
CA GLY A 20 0.67 7.74 7.23
C GLY A 20 1.37 7.71 5.89
N ASN A 21 1.40 8.87 5.27
CA ASN A 21 2.12 9.11 4.03
C ASN A 21 2.71 10.52 4.06
N GLU A 22 4.00 10.65 3.75
CA GLU A 22 4.61 11.92 3.41
C GLU A 22 4.41 12.15 1.91
N ILE A 23 3.68 13.20 1.57
CA ILE A 23 3.34 13.55 0.20
C ILE A 23 4.14 14.76 -0.29
N TYR A 24 4.27 14.88 -1.61
CA TYR A 24 4.75 16.09 -2.27
C TYR A 24 3.55 16.97 -2.62
N LEU A 25 3.19 17.90 -1.71
CA LEU A 25 2.07 18.81 -1.90
C LEU A 25 2.44 19.87 -2.94
N CYS A 26 1.68 19.92 -4.02
CA CYS A 26 1.80 20.94 -5.06
C CYS A 26 0.67 21.95 -4.97
N ARG A 27 1.00 23.22 -5.06
CA ARG A 27 0.03 24.31 -4.87
C ARG A 27 -0.68 24.73 -6.15
N ASN A 28 -0.12 24.47 -7.32
CA ASN A 28 -0.58 25.00 -8.60
C ASN A 28 -1.35 23.99 -9.45
N GLY A 29 -2.19 23.15 -8.84
CA GLY A 29 -3.02 22.18 -9.56
C GLY A 29 -4.37 22.72 -10.04
N LEU A 30 -4.63 24.02 -9.95
CA LEU A 30 -5.93 24.64 -10.20
C LEU A 30 -6.48 24.47 -11.62
N THR A 31 -5.62 24.17 -12.59
CA THR A 31 -6.00 24.19 -14.02
C THR A 31 -6.06 22.80 -14.66
N GLY A 32 -5.78 21.73 -13.91
CA GLY A 32 -5.62 20.39 -14.50
C GLY A 32 -4.39 20.22 -15.39
N GLU A 33 -3.52 21.24 -15.41
CA GLU A 33 -2.26 21.20 -16.14
C GLU A 33 -1.24 20.28 -15.45
N THR A 34 -0.30 19.79 -16.25
CA THR A 34 0.81 18.99 -15.75
C THR A 34 1.74 19.84 -14.89
N PHE A 35 2.25 19.24 -13.80
CA PHE A 35 3.27 19.87 -12.97
C PHE A 35 4.45 20.36 -13.81
N ASP A 36 4.74 21.66 -13.79
CA ASP A 36 5.91 22.26 -14.42
C ASP A 36 7.02 22.44 -13.36
N LYS A 37 8.10 21.69 -13.50
CA LYS A 37 9.27 21.75 -12.61
C LYS A 37 9.95 23.14 -12.53
N ASN A 38 9.72 24.01 -13.49
CA ASN A 38 10.33 25.36 -13.54
C ASN A 38 9.50 26.38 -12.76
N THR A 39 8.19 26.20 -12.72
CA THR A 39 7.25 27.16 -12.10
C THR A 39 6.61 26.60 -10.83
N ASP A 40 6.36 25.29 -10.79
CA ASP A 40 5.68 24.66 -9.66
C ASP A 40 6.68 24.15 -8.64
N LYS A 41 6.38 24.41 -7.36
CA LYS A 41 7.09 23.84 -6.22
C LYS A 41 6.23 22.81 -5.54
N TYR A 42 6.83 21.71 -5.17
CA TYR A 42 6.25 20.73 -4.27
C TYR A 42 6.87 20.89 -2.88
N TYR A 43 6.04 20.64 -1.89
CA TYR A 43 6.40 20.76 -0.48
C TYR A 43 6.13 19.45 0.22
N HIS A 44 6.97 19.10 1.17
CA HIS A 44 6.70 17.98 2.05
C HIS A 44 5.47 18.26 2.91
N PHE A 45 4.63 17.27 3.08
CA PHE A 45 3.44 17.36 3.90
C PHE A 45 3.06 15.98 4.44
N ILE A 46 2.72 15.89 5.73
CA ILE A 46 2.43 14.63 6.39
C ILE A 46 0.92 14.42 6.51
N LEU A 47 0.49 13.22 6.18
CA LEU A 47 -0.87 12.73 6.38
C LEU A 47 -0.83 11.50 7.29
N LEU A 48 -1.59 11.50 8.39
CA LEU A 48 -1.73 10.37 9.28
C LEU A 48 -3.20 9.94 9.33
N ALA A 49 -3.46 8.65 9.10
CA ALA A 49 -4.82 8.10 9.19
C ALA A 49 -5.22 7.88 10.64
N LYS A 50 -6.34 8.45 11.07
CA LYS A 50 -6.91 8.20 12.38
C LYS A 50 -7.64 6.86 12.44
N ASP A 51 -8.25 6.47 11.34
CA ASP A 51 -9.10 5.30 11.20
C ASP A 51 -9.06 4.73 9.77
N ALA A 52 -9.86 3.72 9.50
CA ALA A 52 -9.95 3.09 8.19
C ALA A 52 -10.46 4.03 7.09
N ILE A 53 -11.32 5.02 7.42
CA ILE A 53 -11.82 6.02 6.48
C ILE A 53 -10.66 6.95 6.09
N GLY A 54 -9.93 7.48 7.06
CA GLY A 54 -8.76 8.32 6.79
C GLY A 54 -7.69 7.59 5.97
N HIS A 55 -7.47 6.31 6.24
CA HIS A 55 -6.59 5.51 5.42
C HIS A 55 -7.10 5.36 3.97
N GLN A 56 -8.41 5.25 3.76
CA GLN A 56 -9.02 5.24 2.44
C GLN A 56 -8.79 6.57 1.71
N GLN A 57 -8.99 7.71 2.39
CA GLN A 57 -8.73 9.04 1.84
C GLN A 57 -7.26 9.21 1.41
N ILE A 58 -6.30 8.79 2.25
CA ILE A 58 -4.87 8.83 1.91
C ILE A 58 -4.56 7.96 0.68
N ARG A 59 -5.15 6.77 0.58
CA ARG A 59 -4.96 5.91 -0.60
C ARG A 59 -5.54 6.53 -1.86
N GLU A 60 -6.70 7.18 -1.75
CA GLU A 60 -7.32 7.86 -2.89
C GLU A 60 -6.46 9.02 -3.38
N LEU A 61 -5.92 9.85 -2.49
CA LEU A 61 -4.96 10.89 -2.83
C LEU A 61 -3.75 10.33 -3.57
N SER A 62 -3.17 9.25 -3.06
CA SER A 62 -2.04 8.57 -3.72
C SER A 62 -2.43 8.04 -5.10
N THR A 63 -3.60 7.44 -5.24
CA THR A 63 -4.10 6.93 -6.52
C THR A 63 -4.29 8.04 -7.54
N ARG A 64 -4.91 9.17 -7.15
CA ARG A 64 -5.08 10.33 -8.03
C ARG A 64 -3.74 10.92 -8.46
N ALA A 65 -2.80 11.06 -7.52
CA ALA A 65 -1.46 11.57 -7.82
C ALA A 65 -0.74 10.69 -8.86
N TRP A 66 -0.80 9.36 -8.73
CA TRP A 66 -0.19 8.43 -9.69
C TRP A 66 -0.94 8.35 -11.02
N ALA A 67 -2.25 8.50 -11.04
CA ALA A 67 -3.05 8.51 -12.28
C ALA A 67 -2.85 9.77 -13.13
N ARG A 68 -2.41 10.86 -12.51
CA ARG A 68 -2.06 12.11 -13.17
C ARG A 68 -0.61 12.08 -13.68
N SER A 69 -0.11 13.22 -14.09
CA SER A 69 1.28 13.34 -14.50
C SER A 69 2.22 13.32 -13.30
N TYR A 70 3.38 12.74 -13.49
CA TYR A 70 4.49 12.86 -12.57
C TYR A 70 5.70 13.39 -13.31
N VAL A 71 6.56 14.10 -12.59
CA VAL A 71 7.79 14.65 -13.14
C VAL A 71 8.97 13.81 -12.69
N THR A 72 9.84 13.50 -13.64
CA THR A 72 11.15 12.93 -13.33
C THR A 72 12.14 14.08 -13.17
N GLN A 73 12.76 14.18 -11.99
CA GLN A 73 13.86 15.08 -11.75
C GLN A 73 15.12 14.26 -11.51
N GLY A 74 16.10 14.35 -12.42
CA GLY A 74 17.22 13.43 -12.41
C GLY A 74 16.75 11.98 -12.61
N LYS A 75 17.19 11.08 -11.72
CA LYS A 75 16.76 9.67 -11.70
C LYS A 75 15.57 9.40 -10.76
N MET A 76 15.15 10.38 -9.96
CA MET A 76 14.04 10.22 -9.02
C MET A 76 12.73 10.64 -9.64
N ARG A 77 11.78 9.74 -9.57
CA ARG A 77 10.38 9.99 -9.88
C ARG A 77 9.71 10.68 -8.70
N ARG A 78 9.06 11.81 -8.94
CA ARG A 78 8.27 12.51 -7.94
C ARG A 78 6.84 12.64 -8.43
N VAL A 79 5.90 12.31 -7.55
CA VAL A 79 4.48 12.30 -7.87
C VAL A 79 3.81 13.37 -7.01
N PRO A 80 3.44 14.52 -7.58
CA PRO A 80 2.82 15.60 -6.82
C PRO A 80 1.38 15.25 -6.45
N THR A 81 1.00 15.55 -5.21
CA THR A 81 -0.38 15.59 -4.76
C THR A 81 -0.86 17.02 -4.82
N TYR A 82 -1.94 17.28 -5.56
CA TYR A 82 -2.46 18.63 -5.69
C TYR A 82 -3.27 19.06 -4.45
N TYR A 83 -3.14 20.33 -4.12
CA TYR A 83 -3.87 20.91 -2.99
C TYR A 83 -5.39 20.74 -3.12
N GLU A 84 -5.92 20.89 -4.32
CA GLU A 84 -7.34 20.74 -4.62
C GLU A 84 -7.86 19.33 -4.32
N ASP A 85 -7.05 18.31 -4.58
CA ASP A 85 -7.41 16.92 -4.23
C ASP A 85 -7.47 16.73 -2.71
N VAL A 86 -6.56 17.37 -1.97
CA VAL A 86 -6.59 17.34 -0.50
C VAL A 86 -7.85 18.01 0.02
N VAL A 87 -8.22 19.17 -0.55
CA VAL A 87 -9.45 19.90 -0.19
C VAL A 87 -10.69 19.08 -0.51
N GLU A 88 -10.75 18.47 -1.69
CA GLU A 88 -11.89 17.64 -2.10
C GLU A 88 -11.99 16.38 -1.24
N ILE A 89 -10.95 15.53 -1.20
CA ILE A 89 -11.04 14.21 -0.58
C ILE A 89 -11.11 14.28 0.95
N ILE A 90 -10.32 15.16 1.56
CA ILE A 90 -10.28 15.28 3.03
C ILE A 90 -11.32 16.29 3.50
N GLY A 91 -11.45 17.42 2.81
CA GLY A 91 -12.35 18.51 3.21
C GLY A 91 -13.83 18.17 3.07
N GLU A 92 -14.23 17.27 2.17
CA GLU A 92 -15.62 16.80 2.06
C GLU A 92 -16.03 15.88 3.23
N ASN A 93 -15.08 15.18 3.84
CA ASN A 93 -15.31 14.34 5.02
C ASN A 93 -14.15 14.49 6.01
N PRO A 94 -14.05 15.63 6.71
CA PRO A 94 -12.93 15.95 7.58
C PRO A 94 -12.95 15.14 8.89
N GLY A 95 -11.82 15.13 9.58
CA GLY A 95 -11.71 14.53 10.91
C GLY A 95 -11.17 13.10 10.95
N HIS A 96 -10.96 12.46 9.80
CA HIS A 96 -10.41 11.11 9.67
C HIS A 96 -8.91 11.08 9.37
N VAL A 97 -8.35 12.19 8.90
CA VAL A 97 -6.91 12.36 8.63
C VAL A 97 -6.36 13.49 9.47
N ILE A 98 -5.18 13.29 10.02
CA ILE A 98 -4.37 14.35 10.64
C ILE A 98 -3.36 14.82 9.62
N GLY A 99 -3.28 16.14 9.43
CA GLY A 99 -2.25 16.80 8.63
C GLY A 99 -1.16 17.44 9.48
N SER A 100 0.09 17.43 9.02
CA SER A 100 1.15 18.27 9.61
C SER A 100 2.04 18.91 8.56
N THR A 101 2.70 20.00 8.98
CA THR A 101 3.45 20.89 8.06
C THR A 101 4.79 20.33 7.60
N ALA A 102 5.16 19.15 8.06
CA ALA A 102 6.43 18.49 7.78
C ALA A 102 7.68 19.30 8.16
N CYS A 103 8.81 19.01 7.51
CA CYS A 103 10.13 19.60 7.77
C CYS A 103 10.33 20.98 7.12
N LEU A 104 11.58 21.50 7.09
CA LEU A 104 11.94 22.72 6.35
C LEU A 104 11.57 22.68 4.86
N GLY A 105 11.52 21.49 4.25
CA GLY A 105 11.02 21.27 2.89
C GLY A 105 9.51 21.41 2.75
N GLY A 106 8.78 21.57 3.84
CA GLY A 106 7.34 21.84 3.85
C GLY A 106 7.00 23.29 3.46
N PHE A 107 5.72 23.51 3.17
CA PHE A 107 5.24 24.84 2.79
C PHE A 107 5.49 25.87 3.90
N LEU A 108 5.13 25.53 5.14
CA LEU A 108 5.25 26.46 6.29
C LEU A 108 6.69 26.89 6.51
N GLY A 109 7.64 25.97 6.64
CA GLY A 109 9.05 26.28 6.85
C GLY A 109 9.60 27.17 5.74
N THR A 110 9.31 26.81 4.48
CA THR A 110 9.73 27.59 3.31
C THR A 110 9.16 29.02 3.32
N GLN A 111 7.89 29.23 3.70
CA GLN A 111 7.28 30.55 3.73
C GLN A 111 7.80 31.39 4.91
N ILE A 112 8.02 30.79 6.06
CA ILE A 112 8.62 31.48 7.23
C ILE A 112 10.01 32.00 6.86
N LEU A 113 10.89 31.16 6.29
CA LEU A 113 12.24 31.58 5.91
C LEU A 113 12.21 32.71 4.88
N LYS A 114 11.35 32.63 3.87
CA LYS A 114 11.17 33.72 2.89
C LYS A 114 10.69 35.02 3.56
N TRP A 115 9.73 34.92 4.46
CA TRP A 115 9.18 36.04 5.19
C TRP A 115 10.26 36.74 6.07
N VAL A 116 11.07 35.94 6.75
CA VAL A 116 12.19 36.47 7.58
C VAL A 116 13.21 37.17 6.71
N VAL A 117 13.64 36.57 5.59
CA VAL A 117 14.59 37.19 4.63
C VAL A 117 14.02 38.49 4.03
N ALA A 118 12.72 38.55 3.77
CA ALA A 118 12.03 39.74 3.26
C ALA A 118 11.75 40.82 4.32
N GLY A 119 12.36 40.71 5.51
CA GLY A 119 12.24 41.73 6.56
C GLY A 119 10.94 41.64 7.38
N ARG A 120 10.29 40.50 7.43
CA ARG A 120 9.09 40.22 8.25
C ARG A 120 7.89 41.12 7.92
N ASN A 121 7.58 41.33 6.64
CA ASN A 121 6.44 42.17 6.24
C ASN A 121 5.09 41.54 6.65
N GLY A 122 4.10 42.39 6.94
CA GLY A 122 2.79 41.99 7.44
C GLY A 122 1.98 41.17 6.44
N ASP A 123 2.02 41.53 5.15
CA ASP A 123 1.20 40.84 4.12
C ASP A 123 1.55 39.35 3.99
N THR A 124 2.84 39.01 3.97
CA THR A 124 3.28 37.61 3.93
C THR A 124 2.91 36.88 5.21
N TYR A 125 2.97 37.54 6.38
CA TYR A 125 2.55 36.95 7.65
C TYR A 125 1.07 36.57 7.63
N TYR A 126 0.19 37.47 7.16
CA TYR A 126 -1.23 37.21 7.04
C TYR A 126 -1.54 36.09 6.00
N GLN A 127 -0.74 35.99 4.94
CA GLN A 127 -0.87 34.86 3.98
C GLN A 127 -0.53 33.52 4.64
N ILE A 128 0.50 33.46 5.48
CA ILE A 128 0.84 32.26 6.26
C ILE A 128 -0.32 31.89 7.19
N ILE A 129 -0.85 32.85 7.96
CA ILE A 129 -1.99 32.62 8.84
C ILE A 129 -3.21 32.15 8.06
N GLY A 130 -3.51 32.76 6.92
CA GLY A 130 -4.63 32.40 6.06
C GLY A 130 -4.52 30.97 5.55
N TRP A 131 -3.30 30.54 5.15
CA TRP A 131 -3.07 29.17 4.74
C TRP A 131 -3.24 28.16 5.89
N LEU A 132 -2.68 28.45 7.07
CA LEU A 132 -2.81 27.61 8.26
C LEU A 132 -4.27 27.41 8.65
N LYS A 133 -5.08 28.46 8.70
CA LYS A 133 -6.51 28.39 9.02
C LYS A 133 -7.28 27.57 7.99
N ARG A 134 -6.98 27.74 6.71
CA ARG A 134 -7.60 26.92 5.64
C ARG A 134 -7.25 25.44 5.78
N MET A 135 -6.01 25.11 6.13
CA MET A 135 -5.62 23.73 6.38
C MET A 135 -6.36 23.15 7.59
N GLU A 136 -6.50 23.94 8.67
CA GLU A 136 -7.30 23.51 9.83
C GLU A 136 -8.77 23.26 9.46
N GLU A 137 -9.36 24.07 8.57
CA GLU A 137 -10.72 23.85 8.06
C GLU A 137 -10.82 22.53 7.25
N VAL A 138 -9.86 22.27 6.35
CA VAL A 138 -9.81 21.08 5.51
C VAL A 138 -9.70 19.79 6.34
N PHE A 139 -8.82 19.76 7.34
CA PHE A 139 -8.63 18.59 8.20
C PHE A 139 -9.66 18.50 9.33
N GLY A 140 -10.36 19.61 9.61
CA GLY A 140 -11.22 19.78 10.78
C GLY A 140 -10.43 20.16 12.02
N LYS A 141 -11.03 20.97 12.87
CA LYS A 141 -10.40 21.51 14.08
C LYS A 141 -9.77 20.42 14.95
N GLY A 142 -8.52 20.62 15.32
CA GLY A 142 -7.74 19.68 16.16
C GLY A 142 -7.10 18.53 15.39
N ASN A 143 -7.22 18.49 14.05
CA ASN A 143 -6.58 17.47 13.21
C ASN A 143 -5.49 18.05 12.30
N PHE A 144 -5.04 19.26 12.56
CA PHE A 144 -3.94 19.88 11.84
C PHE A 144 -2.89 20.44 12.80
N TYR A 145 -1.62 20.15 12.54
CA TYR A 145 -0.50 20.48 13.43
C TYR A 145 0.63 21.18 12.68
N MET A 146 1.24 22.15 13.32
CA MET A 146 2.55 22.67 12.92
C MET A 146 3.64 21.76 13.47
N GLU A 147 4.73 21.58 12.73
CA GLU A 147 5.78 20.63 13.08
C GLU A 147 7.10 21.34 13.33
N MET A 148 7.65 21.15 14.52
CA MET A 148 8.98 21.58 14.92
C MET A 148 9.94 20.38 14.86
N GLN A 149 11.20 20.63 14.54
CA GLN A 149 12.21 19.58 14.48
C GLN A 149 13.49 19.98 15.21
N PRO A 150 14.21 19.03 15.81
CA PRO A 150 15.53 19.27 16.38
C PRO A 150 16.52 19.52 15.23
N SER A 151 17.36 20.53 15.39
CA SER A 151 18.45 20.80 14.46
C SER A 151 19.56 21.60 15.13
N ALA A 152 20.77 21.43 14.64
CA ALA A 152 21.89 22.30 14.97
C ALA A 152 21.97 23.56 14.07
N GLY A 153 21.06 23.69 13.08
CA GLY A 153 21.05 24.78 12.12
C GLY A 153 20.14 25.94 12.50
N ASP A 154 20.59 27.18 12.26
CA ASP A 154 19.87 28.41 12.61
C ASP A 154 18.53 28.55 11.88
N GLU A 155 18.39 28.02 10.66
CA GLU A 155 17.15 28.08 9.88
C GLU A 155 16.02 27.31 10.58
N GLN A 156 16.30 26.11 11.09
CA GLN A 156 15.31 25.32 11.80
C GLN A 156 14.94 25.96 13.15
N GLU A 157 15.92 26.49 13.89
CA GLU A 157 15.63 27.23 15.11
C GLU A 157 14.77 28.45 14.84
N CYS A 158 15.06 29.21 13.76
CA CYS A 158 14.25 30.34 13.33
C CYS A 158 12.80 29.91 13.07
N VAL A 159 12.60 28.84 12.29
CA VAL A 159 11.25 28.33 11.99
C VAL A 159 10.54 27.88 13.25
N ASN A 160 11.20 27.15 14.15
CA ASN A 160 10.61 26.68 15.40
C ASN A 160 10.15 27.86 16.30
N ARG A 161 10.93 28.91 16.39
CA ARG A 161 10.56 30.13 17.14
C ARG A 161 9.33 30.82 16.54
N GLU A 162 9.25 30.93 15.22
CA GLU A 162 8.09 31.54 14.56
C GLU A 162 6.84 30.64 14.64
N ILE A 163 6.97 29.31 14.72
CA ILE A 163 5.86 28.41 14.99
C ILE A 163 5.22 28.70 16.35
N LEU A 164 5.99 29.06 17.39
CA LEU A 164 5.43 29.49 18.67
C LEU A 164 4.54 30.74 18.53
N ASN A 165 5.00 31.72 17.74
CA ASN A 165 4.23 32.92 17.45
C ASN A 165 2.94 32.60 16.69
N LEU A 166 3.03 31.78 15.65
CA LEU A 166 1.89 31.34 14.86
C LEU A 166 0.89 30.51 15.70
N CYS A 167 1.37 29.65 16.60
CA CYS A 167 0.50 28.91 17.53
C CYS A 167 -0.29 29.86 18.45
N ARG A 168 0.38 30.88 18.98
CA ARG A 168 -0.29 31.89 19.81
C ARG A 168 -1.38 32.63 19.04
N ASP A 169 -1.11 33.00 17.77
CA ASP A 169 -1.99 33.85 16.96
C ASP A 169 -3.12 33.06 16.29
N THR A 170 -2.87 31.80 15.88
CA THR A 170 -3.86 30.95 15.20
C THR A 170 -4.59 29.98 16.11
N LYS A 171 -4.02 29.61 17.25
CA LYS A 171 -4.42 28.52 18.14
C LYS A 171 -4.26 27.11 17.52
N ILE A 172 -3.61 26.99 16.36
CA ILE A 172 -3.25 25.72 15.76
C ILE A 172 -2.10 25.10 16.57
N PRO A 173 -2.23 23.86 17.03
CA PRO A 173 -1.22 23.23 17.87
C PRO A 173 0.06 22.88 17.08
N TYR A 174 1.15 22.71 17.83
CA TYR A 174 2.39 22.20 17.27
C TYR A 174 2.82 20.89 17.95
N ILE A 175 3.61 20.11 17.24
CA ILE A 175 4.27 18.88 17.67
C ILE A 175 5.77 18.99 17.44
N ILE A 176 6.54 18.09 18.06
CA ILE A 176 7.97 17.93 17.79
C ILE A 176 8.20 16.54 17.20
N THR A 177 8.86 16.46 16.07
CA THR A 177 9.23 15.20 15.40
C THR A 177 10.71 15.21 15.04
N THR A 178 11.28 14.05 14.74
CA THR A 178 12.69 13.93 14.37
C THR A 178 12.91 13.74 12.88
N ASP A 179 11.85 13.56 12.09
CA ASP A 179 11.97 13.25 10.65
C ASP A 179 13.00 12.14 10.39
N SER A 180 12.86 11.02 11.13
CA SER A 180 13.91 9.99 11.22
C SER A 180 14.12 9.26 9.90
N HIS A 181 15.30 9.43 9.31
CA HIS A 181 15.74 8.75 8.08
C HIS A 181 16.63 7.54 8.36
N TYR A 182 17.20 7.46 9.56
CA TYR A 182 18.02 6.35 10.02
C TYR A 182 17.87 6.13 11.53
N LEU A 183 18.33 5.00 12.05
CA LEU A 183 18.01 4.60 13.41
C LEU A 183 18.91 5.24 14.47
N LYS A 184 20.22 5.23 14.27
CA LYS A 184 21.20 5.69 15.26
C LYS A 184 22.10 6.76 14.65
N LYS A 185 22.61 7.65 15.45
CA LYS A 185 23.50 8.74 15.03
C LYS A 185 24.71 8.24 14.22
N GLU A 186 25.25 7.08 14.59
CA GLU A 186 26.40 6.44 13.92
C GLU A 186 26.05 6.00 12.50
N ASP A 187 24.78 5.75 12.19
CA ASP A 187 24.32 5.31 10.88
C ASP A 187 24.28 6.44 9.84
N ALA A 188 24.58 7.67 10.23
CA ALA A 188 24.61 8.84 9.33
C ALA A 188 25.50 8.63 8.10
N SER A 189 26.65 7.95 8.28
CA SER A 189 27.57 7.64 7.18
C SER A 189 26.96 6.65 6.17
N ILE A 190 26.17 5.69 6.65
CA ILE A 190 25.46 4.72 5.81
C ILE A 190 24.37 5.44 5.01
N HIS A 191 23.59 6.31 5.67
CA HIS A 191 22.56 7.12 5.03
C HIS A 191 23.16 8.03 3.96
N LYS A 192 24.29 8.70 4.25
CA LYS A 192 25.02 9.53 3.28
C LYS A 192 25.47 8.72 2.07
N ALA A 193 26.06 7.54 2.28
CA ALA A 193 26.46 6.65 1.19
C ALA A 193 25.27 6.23 0.33
N PHE A 194 24.12 5.93 0.95
CA PHE A 194 22.88 5.59 0.24
C PHE A 194 22.38 6.77 -0.63
N LEU A 195 22.31 7.97 -0.10
CA LEU A 195 21.86 9.16 -0.84
C LEU A 195 22.80 9.50 -2.03
N ASN A 196 24.10 9.29 -1.86
CA ASN A 196 25.09 9.60 -2.89
C ASN A 196 25.30 8.46 -3.89
N SER A 197 24.70 7.28 -3.66
CA SER A 197 24.88 6.10 -4.53
C SER A 197 24.33 6.28 -5.94
N GLN A 198 23.42 7.23 -6.16
CA GLN A 198 22.71 7.39 -7.43
C GLN A 198 23.03 8.69 -8.19
N ASP A 199 23.33 9.79 -7.52
CA ASP A 199 23.38 11.13 -8.13
C ASP A 199 24.63 11.96 -7.84
N GLY A 200 25.70 11.36 -7.33
CA GLY A 200 26.93 12.09 -6.99
C GLY A 200 26.86 12.83 -5.65
N ASP A 201 27.86 13.64 -5.37
CA ASP A 201 28.02 14.30 -4.07
C ASP A 201 26.90 15.31 -3.80
N ARG A 202 25.95 14.91 -2.93
CA ARG A 202 25.03 15.83 -2.28
C ARG A 202 25.63 16.26 -0.95
N GLU A 203 25.52 17.55 -0.64
CA GLU A 203 25.78 18.00 0.73
C GLU A 203 24.63 17.54 1.61
N VAL A 204 24.83 16.45 2.34
CA VAL A 204 23.82 15.82 3.20
C VAL A 204 24.16 15.98 4.69
N ASP A 205 25.35 16.52 5.00
CA ASP A 205 25.90 16.46 6.36
C ASP A 205 25.19 17.40 7.33
N SER A 206 24.74 18.57 6.90
CA SER A 206 24.07 19.54 7.77
C SER A 206 22.59 19.23 7.96
N PHE A 207 21.87 18.94 6.88
CA PHE A 207 20.42 18.73 6.93
C PHE A 207 20.05 17.43 7.64
N TYR A 208 20.77 16.34 7.34
CA TYR A 208 20.45 15.01 7.90
C TYR A 208 21.18 14.69 9.21
N ALA A 209 21.96 15.62 9.76
CA ALA A 209 22.73 15.38 10.98
C ALA A 209 21.86 15.02 12.21
N THR A 210 20.60 15.45 12.22
CA THR A 210 19.67 15.29 13.33
C THR A 210 18.43 14.46 12.97
N THR A 211 18.39 13.80 11.79
CA THR A 211 17.24 13.04 11.31
C THR A 211 17.34 11.54 11.67
N TYR A 212 17.59 11.23 12.93
CA TYR A 212 17.64 9.88 13.46
C TYR A 212 16.68 9.71 14.64
N LEU A 213 16.45 8.47 15.06
CA LEU A 213 15.56 8.18 16.17
C LEU A 213 16.25 8.56 17.49
N MET A 214 15.84 9.69 18.05
CA MET A 214 16.39 10.24 19.29
C MET A 214 15.57 9.84 20.52
N GLY A 215 16.25 9.67 21.64
CA GLY A 215 15.61 9.69 22.96
C GLY A 215 15.23 11.12 23.38
N THR A 216 14.35 11.24 24.37
CA THR A 216 13.84 12.55 24.84
C THR A 216 14.95 13.50 25.27
N GLU A 217 15.91 13.04 26.07
CA GLU A 217 17.01 13.88 26.56
C GLU A 217 17.89 14.41 25.43
N GLU A 218 18.15 13.59 24.40
CA GLU A 218 18.94 13.98 23.25
C GLU A 218 18.17 14.99 22.39
N LEU A 219 16.89 14.73 22.13
CA LEU A 219 16.01 15.65 21.39
C LEU A 219 15.94 17.02 22.08
N GLU A 220 15.74 17.07 23.39
CA GLU A 220 15.70 18.30 24.18
C GLU A 220 17.03 19.05 24.14
N SER A 221 18.17 18.35 23.98
CA SER A 221 19.49 18.98 23.87
C SER A 221 19.64 19.90 22.64
N TYR A 222 18.86 19.65 21.58
CA TYR A 222 18.78 20.49 20.38
C TYR A 222 17.73 21.60 20.47
N LEU A 223 16.86 21.56 21.50
CA LEU A 223 15.72 22.47 21.68
C LEU A 223 15.83 23.32 22.96
N LYS A 224 17.05 23.55 23.45
CA LYS A 224 17.33 24.30 24.70
C LYS A 224 16.73 25.70 24.75
N TYR A 225 16.36 26.27 23.63
CA TYR A 225 15.70 27.58 23.54
C TYR A 225 14.18 27.50 23.81
N LEU A 226 13.59 26.31 23.91
CA LEU A 226 12.21 26.11 24.32
C LEU A 226 12.12 25.97 25.84
N THR A 227 11.04 26.47 26.42
CA THR A 227 10.75 26.24 27.84
C THR A 227 10.21 24.84 28.06
N LYS A 228 10.25 24.37 29.31
CA LYS A 228 9.69 23.08 29.66
C LYS A 228 8.19 22.98 29.32
N GLU A 229 7.44 24.05 29.59
CA GLU A 229 6.01 24.12 29.28
C GLU A 229 5.74 23.99 27.77
N GLN A 230 6.62 24.55 26.93
CA GLN A 230 6.52 24.44 25.47
C GLN A 230 6.83 23.03 24.98
N LEU A 231 7.81 22.36 25.57
CA LEU A 231 8.14 20.96 25.28
C LEU A 231 7.00 20.03 25.74
N ASP A 232 6.53 20.20 26.96
CA ASP A 232 5.43 19.40 27.54
C ASP A 232 4.14 19.56 26.70
N TYR A 233 3.86 20.76 26.20
CA TYR A 233 2.73 21.01 25.30
C TYR A 233 2.86 20.22 23.99
N ALA A 234 4.05 20.23 23.37
CA ALA A 234 4.28 19.46 22.14
C ALA A 234 4.14 17.94 22.38
N TYR A 235 4.69 17.42 23.46
CA TYR A 235 4.59 16.01 23.82
C TYR A 235 3.15 15.59 24.11
N GLN A 236 2.39 16.45 24.79
CA GLN A 236 0.96 16.20 25.02
C GLN A 236 0.20 16.12 23.69
N ASN A 237 0.53 16.94 22.73
CA ASN A 237 -0.09 16.88 21.40
C ASN A 237 0.27 15.59 20.64
N ILE A 238 1.49 15.08 20.78
CA ILE A 238 1.88 13.76 20.23
C ILE A 238 1.04 12.64 20.89
N LEU A 239 0.85 12.69 22.21
CA LEU A 239 -0.01 11.75 22.91
C LEU A 239 -1.48 11.88 22.48
N ASN A 240 -1.96 13.09 22.24
CA ASN A 240 -3.30 13.32 21.69
C ASN A 240 -3.46 12.67 20.32
N ILE A 241 -2.49 12.85 19.41
CA ILE A 241 -2.47 12.17 18.08
C ILE A 241 -2.55 10.65 18.27
N ARG A 242 -1.68 10.08 19.13
CA ARG A 242 -1.69 8.65 19.45
C ARG A 242 -3.07 8.18 19.91
N ASN A 243 -3.72 8.95 20.77
CA ASN A 243 -5.01 8.59 21.35
C ASN A 243 -6.17 8.72 20.36
N MET A 244 -6.10 9.69 19.43
CA MET A 244 -7.09 9.87 18.38
C MET A 244 -7.04 8.79 17.30
N CYS A 245 -5.87 8.17 17.06
CA CYS A 245 -5.76 7.12 16.06
C CYS A 245 -6.36 5.81 16.58
N GLU A 246 -7.20 5.19 15.78
CA GLU A 246 -7.77 3.88 16.06
C GLU A 246 -6.83 2.75 15.69
N ASP A 247 -7.07 1.58 16.26
CA ASP A 247 -6.40 0.35 15.91
C ASP A 247 -7.26 -0.44 14.93
N TYR A 248 -6.93 -0.42 13.67
CA TYR A 248 -7.66 -1.10 12.60
C TYR A 248 -6.75 -2.00 11.78
N SER A 249 -7.30 -3.04 11.18
CA SER A 249 -6.57 -3.98 10.33
C SER A 249 -6.83 -3.72 8.86
N LEU A 250 -5.77 -3.75 8.06
CA LEU A 250 -5.84 -3.72 6.59
C LEU A 250 -5.95 -5.12 5.99
N LEU A 251 -5.73 -6.15 6.81
CA LEU A 251 -5.87 -7.52 6.34
C LEU A 251 -7.35 -7.83 6.12
N LYS A 252 -7.66 -8.26 4.93
CA LYS A 252 -8.97 -8.76 4.54
C LYS A 252 -8.93 -10.28 4.47
N GLU A 253 -10.10 -10.89 4.55
CA GLU A 253 -10.23 -12.30 4.19
C GLU A 253 -9.94 -12.48 2.69
N LEU A 254 -9.49 -13.70 2.35
CA LEU A 254 -9.30 -14.06 0.96
C LEU A 254 -10.63 -13.97 0.21
N ASN A 255 -10.66 -13.19 -0.85
CA ASN A 255 -11.81 -13.07 -1.72
C ASN A 255 -11.39 -13.34 -3.17
N ILE A 256 -11.78 -14.49 -3.69
CA ILE A 256 -11.64 -14.81 -5.10
C ILE A 256 -12.92 -14.35 -5.80
N PRO A 257 -12.85 -13.39 -6.75
CA PRO A 257 -14.05 -12.91 -7.44
C PRO A 257 -14.81 -14.03 -8.12
N SER A 258 -16.13 -14.04 -7.98
CA SER A 258 -17.02 -14.90 -8.74
C SER A 258 -17.51 -14.13 -9.97
N LEU A 259 -17.25 -14.64 -11.15
CA LEU A 259 -17.67 -14.06 -12.43
C LEU A 259 -18.79 -14.93 -13.05
N ASN A 260 -19.40 -14.45 -14.11
CA ASN A 260 -20.24 -15.30 -14.95
C ASN A 260 -19.36 -16.10 -15.92
N TRP A 261 -19.24 -17.39 -15.71
CA TRP A 261 -18.44 -18.30 -16.55
C TRP A 261 -19.26 -19.06 -17.60
N GLY A 262 -20.52 -18.64 -17.83
CA GLY A 262 -21.44 -19.26 -18.78
C GLY A 262 -22.32 -20.34 -18.15
N GLU A 263 -23.16 -20.96 -18.97
CA GLU A 263 -24.08 -22.00 -18.54
C GLU A 263 -23.36 -23.30 -18.21
N THR A 264 -23.79 -23.96 -17.15
CA THR A 264 -23.30 -25.29 -16.74
C THR A 264 -24.08 -26.37 -17.51
N PRO A 265 -23.45 -27.12 -18.42
CA PRO A 265 -24.13 -28.19 -19.12
C PRO A 265 -24.58 -29.31 -18.17
N THR A 266 -25.71 -29.89 -18.48
CA THR A 266 -26.22 -31.05 -17.76
C THR A 266 -25.72 -32.32 -18.46
N TYR A 267 -25.01 -33.17 -17.73
CA TYR A 267 -24.55 -34.47 -18.22
C TYR A 267 -25.49 -35.59 -17.87
N HIS A 268 -25.55 -36.57 -18.77
CA HIS A 268 -26.28 -37.79 -18.48
C HIS A 268 -25.62 -38.55 -17.31
N PRO A 269 -26.39 -39.11 -16.34
CA PRO A 269 -25.86 -39.78 -15.16
C PRO A 269 -24.83 -40.89 -15.47
N GLN A 270 -24.96 -41.60 -16.57
CA GLN A 270 -24.00 -42.62 -16.98
C GLN A 270 -22.63 -42.05 -17.35
N VAL A 271 -22.60 -40.88 -17.99
CA VAL A 271 -21.35 -40.17 -18.33
C VAL A 271 -20.67 -39.73 -17.03
N LEU A 272 -21.41 -39.14 -16.13
CA LEU A 272 -20.89 -38.72 -14.82
C LEU A 272 -20.35 -39.89 -14.01
N SER A 273 -21.07 -41.02 -13.95
CA SER A 273 -20.64 -42.22 -13.20
C SER A 273 -19.33 -42.80 -13.72
N THR A 274 -19.09 -42.75 -15.04
CA THR A 274 -17.85 -43.23 -15.64
C THR A 274 -16.66 -42.38 -15.20
N TRP A 275 -16.80 -41.04 -15.22
CA TRP A 275 -15.72 -40.13 -14.82
C TRP A 275 -15.48 -40.17 -13.31
N VAL A 276 -16.53 -40.19 -12.50
CA VAL A 276 -16.41 -40.26 -11.03
C VAL A 276 -15.75 -41.53 -10.57
N LYS A 277 -15.99 -42.68 -11.26
CA LYS A 277 -15.31 -43.95 -10.95
C LYS A 277 -13.79 -43.83 -11.09
N ASN A 278 -13.33 -43.16 -12.12
CA ASN A 278 -11.90 -43.02 -12.41
C ASN A 278 -11.26 -41.84 -11.68
N ILE A 279 -12.03 -40.78 -11.35
CA ILE A 279 -11.58 -39.55 -10.73
C ILE A 279 -12.55 -39.22 -9.58
N PRO A 280 -12.44 -39.88 -8.42
CA PRO A 280 -13.41 -39.75 -7.32
C PRO A 280 -13.62 -38.30 -6.83
N TYR A 281 -12.57 -37.48 -6.76
CA TYR A 281 -12.69 -36.09 -6.32
C TYR A 281 -13.49 -35.21 -7.28
N LEU A 282 -13.70 -35.61 -8.52
CA LEU A 282 -14.56 -34.89 -9.47
C LEU A 282 -16.03 -34.84 -8.97
N ALA A 283 -16.47 -35.82 -8.19
CA ALA A 283 -17.81 -35.84 -7.61
C ALA A 283 -18.08 -34.66 -6.69
N TYR A 284 -17.09 -34.19 -5.95
CA TYR A 284 -17.23 -33.03 -5.05
C TYR A 284 -17.57 -31.76 -5.84
N PHE A 285 -16.90 -31.55 -6.98
CA PHE A 285 -17.13 -30.38 -7.84
C PHE A 285 -18.45 -30.46 -8.61
N ILE A 286 -18.83 -31.64 -9.07
CA ILE A 286 -20.13 -31.88 -9.75
C ILE A 286 -21.30 -31.59 -8.81
N ASN A 287 -21.20 -32.00 -7.55
CA ASN A 287 -22.25 -31.87 -6.54
C ASN A 287 -22.14 -30.61 -5.67
N SER A 288 -21.17 -29.76 -5.93
CA SER A 288 -21.01 -28.50 -5.20
C SER A 288 -22.20 -27.57 -5.39
N ASP A 289 -22.51 -26.76 -4.38
CA ASP A 289 -23.50 -25.68 -4.50
C ASP A 289 -22.93 -24.47 -5.25
N PHE A 290 -21.61 -24.37 -5.36
CA PHE A 290 -20.94 -23.29 -6.07
C PHE A 290 -20.88 -23.58 -7.58
N GLU A 291 -21.42 -22.66 -8.37
CA GLU A 291 -21.52 -22.83 -9.82
C GLU A 291 -20.16 -22.96 -10.51
N GLY A 292 -19.14 -22.20 -10.06
CA GLY A 292 -17.78 -22.28 -10.60
C GLY A 292 -17.18 -23.68 -10.48
N ASP A 293 -17.47 -24.42 -9.42
CA ASP A 293 -17.03 -25.82 -9.26
C ASP A 293 -17.63 -26.71 -10.35
N LYS A 294 -18.93 -26.54 -10.62
CA LYS A 294 -19.63 -27.29 -11.68
C LYS A 294 -19.12 -26.97 -13.07
N VAL A 295 -18.88 -25.67 -13.33
CA VAL A 295 -18.29 -25.22 -14.61
C VAL A 295 -16.91 -25.83 -14.79
N MET A 296 -16.06 -25.79 -13.77
CA MET A 296 -14.73 -26.39 -13.83
C MET A 296 -14.81 -27.90 -14.08
N ALA A 297 -15.66 -28.61 -13.37
CA ALA A 297 -15.89 -30.06 -13.58
C ALA A 297 -16.34 -30.36 -15.02
N ASN A 298 -17.20 -29.52 -15.57
CA ASN A 298 -17.66 -29.63 -16.94
C ASN A 298 -16.50 -29.46 -17.95
N LEU A 299 -15.67 -28.47 -17.79
CA LEU A 299 -14.49 -28.25 -18.65
C LEU A 299 -13.53 -29.45 -18.60
N ILE A 300 -13.34 -30.04 -17.43
CA ILE A 300 -12.53 -31.24 -17.27
C ILE A 300 -13.14 -32.40 -18.06
N ILE A 301 -14.44 -32.63 -17.93
CA ILE A 301 -15.15 -33.74 -18.64
C ILE A 301 -15.07 -33.51 -20.15
N GLN A 302 -15.31 -32.30 -20.64
CA GLN A 302 -15.19 -31.96 -22.06
C GLN A 302 -13.78 -32.21 -22.59
N LYS A 303 -12.75 -31.76 -21.84
CA LYS A 303 -11.36 -31.98 -22.26
C LYS A 303 -11.02 -33.43 -22.39
N LEU A 304 -11.37 -34.24 -21.38
CA LEU A 304 -11.11 -35.67 -21.39
C LEU A 304 -11.91 -36.40 -22.49
N THR A 305 -13.16 -36.00 -22.74
CA THR A 305 -13.99 -36.58 -23.80
C THR A 305 -13.40 -36.28 -25.19
N ASN A 306 -12.92 -35.06 -25.42
CA ASN A 306 -12.37 -34.63 -26.72
C ASN A 306 -10.91 -35.10 -26.95
N ARG A 307 -10.23 -35.60 -25.92
CA ARG A 307 -8.83 -35.99 -25.96
C ARG A 307 -8.64 -37.43 -25.40
N PRO A 308 -8.96 -38.45 -26.20
CA PRO A 308 -8.88 -39.87 -25.76
C PRO A 308 -7.49 -40.28 -25.24
N GLU A 309 -6.43 -39.69 -25.74
CA GLU A 309 -5.05 -39.93 -25.30
C GLU A 309 -4.79 -39.52 -23.83
N LEU A 310 -5.65 -38.69 -23.24
CA LEU A 310 -5.60 -38.33 -21.82
C LEU A 310 -6.38 -39.27 -20.92
N GLN A 311 -7.10 -40.25 -21.51
CA GLN A 311 -7.92 -41.21 -20.78
C GLN A 311 -7.08 -42.43 -20.38
N ASN A 312 -6.21 -42.27 -19.38
CA ASN A 312 -5.35 -43.33 -18.86
C ASN A 312 -5.16 -43.19 -17.35
N GLU A 313 -4.69 -44.25 -16.71
CA GLU A 313 -4.54 -44.33 -15.25
C GLU A 313 -3.66 -43.22 -14.68
N LEU A 314 -2.56 -42.87 -15.37
CA LEU A 314 -1.65 -41.83 -14.93
C LEU A 314 -2.34 -40.43 -14.90
N SER A 315 -3.07 -40.11 -15.95
CA SER A 315 -3.85 -38.88 -16.05
C SER A 315 -4.95 -38.81 -14.99
N TYR A 316 -5.67 -39.94 -14.79
CA TYR A 316 -6.74 -40.00 -13.78
C TYR A 316 -6.18 -39.80 -12.37
N ALA A 317 -5.10 -40.50 -12.03
CA ALA A 317 -4.46 -40.39 -10.72
C ALA A 317 -3.96 -38.94 -10.45
N ALA A 318 -3.25 -38.33 -11.42
CA ALA A 318 -2.74 -36.97 -11.29
C ALA A 318 -3.87 -35.93 -11.14
N LEU A 319 -4.92 -36.06 -11.98
CA LEU A 319 -6.07 -35.17 -11.92
C LEU A 319 -6.85 -35.30 -10.62
N ASN A 320 -7.07 -36.55 -10.17
CA ASN A 320 -7.76 -36.82 -8.91
C ASN A 320 -7.01 -36.18 -7.71
N GLU A 321 -5.69 -36.32 -7.68
CA GLU A 321 -4.87 -35.70 -6.63
C GLU A 321 -4.91 -34.18 -6.70
N ASN A 322 -4.84 -33.58 -7.90
CA ASN A 322 -4.96 -32.11 -8.05
C ASN A 322 -6.35 -31.60 -7.63
N LEU A 323 -7.40 -32.33 -7.95
CA LEU A 323 -8.75 -31.98 -7.49
C LEU A 323 -8.89 -32.10 -5.98
N ARG A 324 -8.28 -33.14 -5.37
CA ARG A 324 -8.21 -33.26 -3.91
C ARG A 324 -7.54 -32.05 -3.29
N MET A 325 -6.36 -31.69 -3.79
CA MET A 325 -5.63 -30.48 -3.30
C MET A 325 -6.47 -29.23 -3.45
N THR A 326 -7.13 -29.05 -4.58
CA THR A 326 -7.99 -27.89 -4.87
C THR A 326 -9.17 -27.83 -3.90
N TRP A 327 -9.86 -28.95 -3.68
CA TRP A 327 -11.00 -29.02 -2.77
C TRP A 327 -10.59 -28.72 -1.33
N VAL A 328 -9.59 -29.41 -0.81
CA VAL A 328 -9.12 -29.22 0.57
C VAL A 328 -8.60 -27.79 0.79
N SER A 329 -7.90 -27.23 -0.19
CA SER A 329 -7.48 -25.82 -0.11
C SER A 329 -8.66 -24.86 -0.10
N SER A 330 -9.74 -25.16 -0.83
CA SER A 330 -10.97 -24.36 -0.81
C SER A 330 -11.63 -24.38 0.58
N GLU A 331 -11.69 -25.54 1.23
CA GLU A 331 -12.24 -25.69 2.57
C GLU A 331 -11.39 -24.94 3.62
N VAL A 332 -10.06 -25.09 3.57
CA VAL A 332 -9.13 -24.40 4.50
C VAL A 332 -9.22 -22.89 4.38
N ASN A 333 -9.33 -22.37 3.17
CA ASN A 333 -9.35 -20.93 2.91
C ASN A 333 -10.76 -20.32 2.95
N LYS A 334 -11.80 -21.14 3.04
CA LYS A 334 -13.19 -20.72 2.89
C LYS A 334 -13.41 -19.93 1.58
N ALA A 335 -12.77 -20.37 0.51
CA ALA A 335 -12.81 -19.73 -0.80
C ALA A 335 -12.70 -20.79 -1.91
N HIS A 336 -13.48 -20.64 -2.99
CA HIS A 336 -13.51 -21.60 -4.10
C HIS A 336 -12.34 -21.40 -5.07
N TRP A 337 -11.34 -22.27 -5.04
CA TRP A 337 -10.20 -22.23 -5.95
C TRP A 337 -10.56 -22.45 -7.42
N SER A 338 -11.69 -23.08 -7.70
CA SER A 338 -12.24 -23.17 -9.06
C SER A 338 -12.45 -21.78 -9.67
N ALA A 339 -12.95 -20.82 -8.90
CA ALA A 339 -13.10 -19.45 -9.36
C ALA A 339 -11.77 -18.82 -9.78
N TYR A 340 -10.69 -19.08 -9.04
CA TYR A 340 -9.34 -18.62 -9.43
C TYR A 340 -8.92 -19.18 -10.80
N PHE A 341 -9.08 -20.48 -11.02
CA PHE A 341 -8.70 -21.09 -12.29
C PHE A 341 -9.57 -20.61 -13.46
N LEU A 342 -10.88 -20.50 -13.24
CA LEU A 342 -11.80 -20.01 -14.27
C LEU A 342 -11.55 -18.54 -14.63
N ASN A 343 -11.26 -17.70 -13.65
CA ASN A 343 -10.92 -16.29 -13.90
C ASN A 343 -9.61 -16.18 -14.70
N LEU A 344 -8.60 -16.98 -14.34
CA LEU A 344 -7.34 -17.02 -15.07
C LEU A 344 -7.55 -17.48 -16.52
N ARG A 345 -8.41 -18.51 -16.72
CA ARG A 345 -8.78 -18.96 -18.04
C ARG A 345 -9.42 -17.85 -18.87
N GLY A 346 -10.41 -17.14 -18.33
CA GLY A 346 -11.04 -15.99 -19.02
C GLY A 346 -10.05 -14.91 -19.43
N ILE A 347 -9.04 -14.64 -18.59
CA ILE A 347 -7.96 -13.71 -18.95
C ILE A 347 -7.14 -14.24 -20.13
N LEU A 348 -6.76 -15.53 -20.09
CA LEU A 348 -5.98 -16.14 -21.16
C LEU A 348 -6.76 -16.22 -22.47
N ASP A 349 -8.05 -16.61 -22.42
CA ASP A 349 -8.94 -16.65 -23.58
C ASP A 349 -9.03 -15.24 -24.21
N THR A 350 -9.21 -14.20 -23.42
CA THR A 350 -9.20 -12.80 -23.90
C THR A 350 -7.86 -12.42 -24.56
N CYS A 351 -6.73 -12.86 -24.00
CA CYS A 351 -5.42 -12.64 -24.62
C CYS A 351 -5.30 -13.32 -25.99
N TRP A 352 -5.75 -14.58 -26.09
CA TRP A 352 -5.72 -15.31 -27.35
C TRP A 352 -6.64 -14.68 -28.42
N GLU A 353 -7.85 -14.28 -28.02
CA GLU A 353 -8.81 -13.60 -28.91
C GLU A 353 -8.27 -12.26 -29.41
N ALA A 354 -7.52 -11.55 -28.58
CA ALA A 354 -6.83 -10.31 -28.96
C ALA A 354 -5.58 -10.54 -29.84
N GLY A 355 -5.24 -11.79 -30.16
CA GLY A 355 -4.04 -12.12 -30.95
C GLY A 355 -2.72 -12.00 -30.19
N THR A 356 -2.77 -11.93 -28.86
CA THR A 356 -1.57 -11.87 -28.04
C THR A 356 -1.00 -13.28 -27.83
N LEU A 357 0.30 -13.45 -28.04
CA LEU A 357 0.98 -14.71 -27.76
C LEU A 357 1.13 -14.90 -26.24
N VAL A 358 0.56 -15.98 -25.74
CA VAL A 358 0.70 -16.40 -24.34
C VAL A 358 1.77 -17.49 -24.25
N GLY A 359 2.69 -17.35 -23.28
CA GLY A 359 3.74 -18.35 -23.05
C GLY A 359 3.17 -19.70 -22.60
N PRO A 360 3.92 -20.79 -22.82
CA PRO A 360 3.42 -22.17 -22.58
C PRO A 360 3.24 -22.51 -21.11
N GLY A 361 3.76 -21.69 -20.21
CA GLY A 361 3.69 -21.86 -18.75
C GLY A 361 4.95 -21.38 -18.06
N ARG A 362 4.85 -21.03 -16.79
CA ARG A 362 5.97 -20.53 -15.98
C ARG A 362 5.78 -20.88 -14.49
N GLY A 363 6.88 -21.13 -13.79
CA GLY A 363 6.87 -21.33 -12.34
C GLY A 363 6.31 -22.69 -11.92
N SER A 364 5.84 -22.78 -10.68
CA SER A 364 5.34 -24.02 -10.07
C SER A 364 4.04 -24.54 -10.69
N GLY A 365 3.25 -23.67 -11.31
CA GLY A 365 2.01 -24.04 -11.99
C GLY A 365 2.20 -25.07 -13.10
N VAL A 366 3.37 -25.08 -13.76
CA VAL A 366 3.68 -26.08 -14.81
C VAL A 366 3.61 -27.52 -14.30
N GLY A 367 3.82 -27.76 -13.00
CA GLY A 367 3.70 -29.08 -12.39
C GLY A 367 2.30 -29.50 -11.94
N PHE A 368 1.29 -28.63 -12.15
CA PHE A 368 -0.08 -28.91 -11.71
C PHE A 368 -0.95 -29.33 -12.90
N TYR A 369 -1.19 -30.63 -13.05
CA TYR A 369 -1.82 -31.22 -14.23
C TYR A 369 -3.21 -30.65 -14.53
N LEU A 370 -3.98 -30.26 -13.50
CA LEU A 370 -5.28 -29.63 -13.69
C LEU A 370 -5.18 -28.35 -14.52
N LEU A 371 -4.08 -27.58 -14.43
CA LEU A 371 -3.89 -26.38 -15.24
C LEU A 371 -3.75 -26.71 -16.74
N TYR A 372 -3.11 -27.85 -17.07
CA TYR A 372 -3.05 -28.35 -18.44
C TYR A 372 -4.44 -28.79 -18.95
N ILE A 373 -5.20 -29.46 -18.10
CA ILE A 373 -6.58 -29.88 -18.43
C ILE A 373 -7.49 -28.68 -18.68
N LEU A 374 -7.28 -27.58 -17.96
CA LEU A 374 -8.06 -26.35 -18.10
C LEU A 374 -7.50 -25.36 -19.16
N ASP A 375 -6.52 -25.76 -19.95
CA ASP A 375 -5.85 -24.93 -20.98
C ASP A 375 -5.15 -23.67 -20.43
N LEU A 376 -4.78 -23.66 -19.14
CA LEU A 376 -4.05 -22.58 -18.51
C LEU A 376 -2.53 -22.64 -18.75
N ILE A 377 -2.03 -23.83 -19.04
CA ILE A 377 -0.68 -24.11 -19.51
C ILE A 377 -0.73 -25.02 -20.73
N GLN A 378 0.29 -24.96 -21.58
CA GLN A 378 0.35 -25.72 -22.82
C GLN A 378 1.27 -26.95 -22.73
N ILE A 379 2.04 -27.08 -21.65
CA ILE A 379 2.94 -28.19 -21.39
C ILE A 379 2.21 -29.22 -20.51
N ASN A 380 2.12 -30.46 -21.00
CA ASN A 380 1.61 -31.56 -20.18
C ASN A 380 2.70 -32.04 -19.21
N PRO A 381 2.56 -31.84 -17.90
CA PRO A 381 3.59 -32.19 -16.92
C PRO A 381 3.80 -33.71 -16.78
N LEU A 382 2.90 -34.52 -17.32
CA LEU A 382 3.01 -35.98 -17.30
C LEU A 382 3.90 -36.56 -18.43
N TRP A 383 4.26 -35.74 -19.43
CA TRP A 383 5.16 -36.12 -20.53
C TRP A 383 6.63 -35.87 -20.23
N GLU A 384 6.92 -35.11 -19.19
CA GLU A 384 8.28 -34.71 -18.86
C GLU A 384 9.04 -35.85 -18.13
N THR A 385 10.32 -35.93 -18.46
CA THR A 385 11.24 -36.85 -17.76
C THR A 385 11.62 -36.33 -16.37
N THR A 386 11.39 -35.08 -16.10
CA THR A 386 11.69 -34.42 -14.82
C THR A 386 10.40 -34.26 -14.03
N THR A 387 10.32 -34.88 -12.87
CA THR A 387 9.14 -34.82 -12.00
C THR A 387 8.99 -33.39 -11.42
N THR A 388 7.89 -32.73 -11.78
CA THR A 388 7.45 -31.50 -11.12
C THR A 388 6.34 -31.83 -10.13
N PHE A 389 6.55 -31.46 -8.88
CA PHE A 389 5.62 -31.82 -7.80
C PHE A 389 4.46 -30.84 -7.73
N SER A 390 3.23 -31.30 -7.84
CA SER A 390 2.00 -30.50 -7.78
C SER A 390 1.84 -29.71 -6.47
N TRP A 391 2.33 -30.23 -5.35
CA TRP A 391 2.31 -29.58 -4.03
C TRP A 391 3.14 -28.28 -3.98
N ARG A 392 4.03 -28.05 -4.94
CA ARG A 392 4.78 -26.79 -5.04
C ARG A 392 3.89 -25.63 -5.50
N PHE A 393 2.85 -25.93 -6.28
CA PHE A 393 1.89 -24.95 -6.75
C PHE A 393 0.76 -24.73 -5.73
N LEU A 394 0.06 -25.79 -5.37
CA LEU A 394 -1.05 -25.76 -4.42
C LEU A 394 -0.84 -26.82 -3.34
N ASN A 395 -0.82 -26.38 -2.08
CA ASN A 395 -0.68 -27.27 -0.94
C ASN A 395 -1.58 -26.78 0.19
N PRO A 396 -2.59 -27.55 0.60
CA PRO A 396 -3.52 -27.18 1.67
C PRO A 396 -2.84 -26.74 2.97
N ASP A 397 -1.70 -27.33 3.31
CA ASP A 397 -0.95 -27.01 4.55
C ASP A 397 -0.20 -25.66 4.48
N ARG A 398 -0.07 -25.08 3.29
CA ARG A 398 0.70 -23.86 3.04
C ARG A 398 -0.13 -22.69 2.55
N VAL A 399 -1.39 -22.92 2.21
CA VAL A 399 -2.26 -21.91 1.63
C VAL A 399 -2.81 -21.00 2.73
N SER A 400 -1.99 -20.09 3.20
CA SER A 400 -2.44 -18.99 4.07
C SER A 400 -2.57 -17.66 3.31
N VAL A 401 -2.04 -17.56 2.09
CA VAL A 401 -2.06 -16.37 1.24
C VAL A 401 -1.92 -16.78 -0.22
N LEU A 402 -2.72 -16.21 -1.11
CA LEU A 402 -2.42 -16.21 -2.54
C LEU A 402 -1.15 -15.37 -2.75
N ASP A 403 -0.10 -15.97 -3.32
CA ASP A 403 1.07 -15.24 -3.80
C ASP A 403 0.71 -14.44 -5.06
#